data_1eeec44b7df8a530f210c047ef0752e0
#
_entry.id   1eeec44b7df8a530f210c047ef0752e0
#
_cell.length_a   1.000
_cell.length_b   1.000
_cell.length_c   1.000
_cell.angle_alpha   90.00
_cell.angle_beta   90.00
_cell.angle_gamma   90.00
#
_symmetry.space_group_name_H-M   'P 1'
#
loop_
_entity.id
_entity.type
_entity.pdbx_description
1 polymer ?
#
loop_
_entity_poly.entity_id
_entity_poly.type
_entity_poly.pdbx_seq_one_letter_code
_entity_poly.pdbx_strand_id
1 'polypeptide(L)'
;MRQLTSTKDSLKVVFDQVGTPTYAGDLAALIYNIIEENLLDRQGVYHFSNEGVCSWYDFAKEICELSGNNCDIQPCHSDEFPSKVERPHFSVLDKTKVKETFGITIPY
;
A
#
# COMPACT_ATOMS: atom_id res chain seq x y z
N MET A 1 -5.03 -10.97 -5.11
CA MET A 1 -5.75 -10.18 -6.16
C MET A 1 -5.47 -10.68 -7.57
N ARG A 2 -4.21 -10.80 -7.97
CA ARG A 2 -3.86 -11.31 -9.31
C ARG A 2 -4.52 -12.64 -9.67
N GLN A 3 -4.52 -13.59 -8.75
CA GLN A 3 -5.16 -14.89 -8.95
C GLN A 3 -6.68 -14.77 -9.07
N LEU A 4 -7.31 -13.94 -8.25
CA LEU A 4 -8.76 -13.73 -8.30
C LEU A 4 -9.20 -13.11 -9.62
N THR A 5 -8.44 -12.14 -10.15
CA THR A 5 -8.76 -11.48 -11.42
C THR A 5 -8.52 -12.39 -12.63
N SER A 6 -7.72 -13.43 -12.50
CA SER A 6 -7.50 -14.41 -13.56
C SER A 6 -8.60 -15.48 -13.64
N THR A 7 -9.33 -15.72 -12.55
CA THR A 7 -10.31 -16.81 -12.44
C THR A 7 -11.77 -16.34 -12.40
N LYS A 8 -12.02 -15.08 -12.03
CA LYS A 8 -13.37 -14.51 -11.92
C LYS A 8 -13.65 -13.51 -13.04
N ASP A 9 -14.90 -13.50 -13.52
CA ASP A 9 -15.35 -12.55 -14.54
C ASP A 9 -15.54 -11.15 -13.97
N SER A 10 -15.98 -11.04 -12.71
CA SER A 10 -16.15 -9.77 -12.02
C SER A 10 -15.84 -9.89 -10.53
N LEU A 11 -15.40 -8.78 -9.96
CA LEU A 11 -15.12 -8.64 -8.52
C LEU A 11 -15.62 -7.29 -8.03
N LYS A 12 -16.17 -7.27 -6.81
CA LYS A 12 -16.45 -6.02 -6.08
C LYS A 12 -15.32 -5.78 -5.10
N VAL A 13 -14.76 -4.58 -5.14
CA VAL A 13 -13.66 -4.19 -4.26
C VAL A 13 -13.99 -2.87 -3.57
N VAL A 14 -13.72 -2.81 -2.27
CA VAL A 14 -13.99 -1.65 -1.44
C VAL A 14 -13.23 -0.43 -1.94
N PHE A 15 -13.93 0.69 -2.15
CA PHE A 15 -13.31 1.94 -2.61
C PHE A 15 -13.24 3.03 -1.53
N ASP A 16 -13.96 2.89 -0.42
CA ASP A 16 -14.00 3.85 0.68
C ASP A 16 -13.01 3.55 1.81
N GLN A 17 -12.06 2.67 1.54
CA GLN A 17 -10.90 2.42 2.40
C GLN A 17 -9.64 2.79 1.61
N VAL A 18 -8.96 3.83 2.08
CA VAL A 18 -7.79 4.41 1.41
C VAL A 18 -6.56 4.22 2.28
N GLY A 19 -5.49 3.80 1.66
CA GLY A 19 -4.21 3.58 2.32
C GLY A 19 -3.06 3.71 1.35
N THR A 20 -1.89 3.27 1.77
CA THR A 20 -0.69 3.32 0.95
C THR A 20 -0.11 1.91 0.81
N PRO A 21 -0.28 1.26 -0.35
CA PRO A 21 0.42 0.00 -0.61
C PRO A 21 1.92 0.21 -0.52
N THR A 22 2.63 -0.75 0.08
CA THR A 22 4.07 -0.62 0.31
C THR A 22 4.79 -1.80 -0.32
N TYR A 23 5.74 -1.47 -1.19
CA TYR A 23 6.62 -2.46 -1.79
C TYR A 23 7.71 -2.85 -0.80
N ALA A 24 7.76 -4.13 -0.44
CA ALA A 24 8.71 -4.62 0.54
C ALA A 24 10.18 -4.40 0.15
N GLY A 25 10.47 -4.36 -1.15
CA GLY A 25 11.81 -4.06 -1.65
C GLY A 25 12.29 -2.66 -1.29
N ASP A 26 11.39 -1.67 -1.30
CA ASP A 26 11.74 -0.29 -0.92
C ASP A 26 12.03 -0.18 0.58
N LEU A 27 11.27 -0.88 1.41
CA LEU A 27 11.55 -0.95 2.84
C LEU A 27 12.88 -1.66 3.11
N ALA A 28 13.15 -2.74 2.41
CA ALA A 28 14.43 -3.46 2.53
C ALA A 28 15.60 -2.58 2.12
N ALA A 29 15.45 -1.79 1.05
CA ALA A 29 16.48 -0.86 0.60
C ALA A 29 16.77 0.21 1.64
N LEU A 30 15.74 0.73 2.33
CA LEU A 30 15.92 1.68 3.42
C LEU A 30 16.71 1.06 4.58
N ILE A 31 16.34 -0.14 4.99
CA ILE A 31 17.02 -0.85 6.09
C ILE A 31 18.49 -1.09 5.72
N TYR A 32 18.75 -1.54 4.50
CA TYR A 32 20.10 -1.75 3.99
C TYR A 32 20.91 -0.46 4.01
N ASN A 33 20.33 0.65 3.56
CA ASN A 33 21.00 1.95 3.57
C ASN A 33 21.36 2.42 4.98
N ILE A 34 20.46 2.23 5.95
CA ILE A 34 20.71 2.59 7.35
C ILE A 34 21.93 1.83 7.88
N ILE A 35 22.05 0.55 7.55
CA ILE A 35 23.18 -0.29 7.97
C ILE A 35 24.46 0.10 7.23
N GLU A 36 24.39 0.22 5.91
CA GLU A 36 25.54 0.50 5.04
C GLU A 36 26.18 1.85 5.31
N GLU A 37 25.36 2.88 5.57
CA GLU A 37 25.84 4.22 5.86
C GLU A 37 26.09 4.46 7.36
N ASN A 38 26.02 3.42 8.17
CA ASN A 38 26.31 3.45 9.60
C ASN A 38 25.46 4.46 10.38
N LEU A 39 24.14 4.46 10.12
CA LEU A 39 23.17 5.36 10.74
C LEU A 39 22.40 4.70 11.90
N LEU A 40 22.93 3.62 12.46
CA LEU A 40 22.28 2.83 13.51
C LEU A 40 22.19 3.56 14.87
N ASP A 41 22.91 4.66 15.05
CA ASP A 41 22.84 5.48 16.26
C ASP A 41 21.57 6.34 16.35
N ARG A 42 20.81 6.43 15.26
CA ARG A 42 19.57 7.21 15.18
C ARG A 42 18.37 6.39 15.61
N GLN A 43 18.37 5.93 16.85
CA GLN A 43 17.36 5.05 17.41
C GLN A 43 16.01 5.76 17.57
N GLY A 44 14.93 4.99 17.50
CA GLY A 44 13.57 5.49 17.67
C GLY A 44 12.55 4.68 16.89
N VAL A 45 11.31 5.09 17.00
CA VAL A 45 10.21 4.53 16.20
C VAL A 45 10.03 5.38 14.95
N TYR A 46 9.99 4.74 13.81
CA TYR A 46 9.80 5.37 12.49
C TYR A 46 8.67 4.71 11.76
N HIS A 47 7.95 5.51 10.97
CA HIS A 47 6.93 4.99 10.05
C HIS A 47 7.45 5.02 8.62
N PHE A 48 7.19 3.95 7.89
CA PHE A 48 7.55 3.85 6.48
C PHE A 48 6.40 3.24 5.68
N SER A 49 6.09 3.86 4.56
CA SER A 49 5.28 3.32 3.48
C SER A 49 5.68 4.02 2.19
N ASN A 50 5.31 3.49 1.03
CA ASN A 50 5.51 4.23 -0.21
C ASN A 50 4.69 5.51 -0.23
N GLU A 51 5.00 6.43 -1.13
CA GLU A 51 4.23 7.66 -1.32
C GLU A 51 2.94 7.39 -2.09
N GLY A 52 2.03 8.36 -2.04
CA GLY A 52 0.73 8.27 -2.67
C GLY A 52 -0.28 7.52 -1.82
N VAL A 53 -1.53 7.65 -2.22
CA VAL A 53 -2.66 6.97 -1.58
C VAL A 53 -3.58 6.43 -2.67
N CYS A 54 -4.20 5.30 -2.40
CA CYS A 54 -5.22 4.75 -3.26
C CYS A 54 -6.20 3.90 -2.46
N SER A 55 -7.39 3.68 -3.01
CA SER A 55 -8.33 2.73 -2.45
C SER A 55 -7.93 1.30 -2.81
N TRP A 56 -8.51 0.32 -2.12
CA TRP A 56 -8.37 -1.07 -2.52
C TRP A 56 -8.88 -1.31 -3.94
N TYR A 57 -9.94 -0.57 -4.33
CA TYR A 57 -10.47 -0.61 -5.69
C TYR A 57 -9.43 -0.18 -6.73
N ASP A 58 -8.81 0.99 -6.53
CA ASP A 58 -7.77 1.48 -7.45
C ASP A 58 -6.62 0.50 -7.57
N PHE A 59 -6.18 -0.04 -6.44
CA PHE A 59 -5.08 -1.01 -6.40
C PHE A 59 -5.44 -2.30 -7.16
N ALA A 60 -6.65 -2.79 -6.98
CA ALA A 60 -7.13 -3.98 -7.70
C ALA A 60 -7.24 -3.77 -9.21
N LYS A 61 -7.70 -2.59 -9.62
CA LYS A 61 -7.77 -2.21 -11.04
C LYS A 61 -6.40 -2.26 -11.68
N GLU A 62 -5.42 -1.63 -11.07
CA GLU A 62 -4.04 -1.59 -11.57
C GLU A 62 -3.44 -3.00 -11.67
N ILE A 63 -3.64 -3.82 -10.65
CA ILE A 63 -3.17 -5.23 -10.68
C ILE A 63 -3.81 -5.99 -11.84
N CYS A 64 -5.10 -5.79 -12.05
CA CYS A 64 -5.83 -6.44 -13.13
C CYS A 64 -5.27 -6.05 -14.50
N GLU A 65 -5.05 -4.76 -14.72
CA GLU A 65 -4.49 -4.23 -15.96
C GLU A 65 -3.07 -4.73 -16.22
N LEU A 66 -2.20 -4.63 -15.23
CA LEU A 66 -0.81 -5.07 -15.34
C LEU A 66 -0.67 -6.58 -15.52
N SER A 67 -1.64 -7.35 -15.04
CA SER A 67 -1.65 -8.80 -15.21
C SER A 67 -2.24 -9.25 -16.54
N GLY A 68 -2.82 -8.34 -17.32
CA GLY A 68 -3.49 -8.66 -18.58
C GLY A 68 -4.79 -9.43 -18.39
N ASN A 69 -5.39 -9.39 -17.22
CA ASN A 69 -6.64 -10.09 -16.92
C ASN A 69 -7.85 -9.26 -17.34
N ASN A 70 -8.94 -9.93 -17.72
CA ASN A 70 -10.18 -9.30 -18.20
C ASN A 70 -11.27 -9.27 -17.13
N CYS A 71 -10.94 -9.27 -15.87
CA CYS A 71 -11.90 -9.20 -14.78
C CYS A 71 -12.52 -7.80 -14.69
N ASP A 72 -13.85 -7.73 -14.59
CA ASP A 72 -14.54 -6.47 -14.35
C ASP A 72 -14.48 -6.12 -12.86
N ILE A 73 -13.65 -5.15 -12.54
CA ILE A 73 -13.49 -4.66 -11.16
C ILE A 73 -14.48 -3.54 -10.93
N GLN A 74 -15.40 -3.73 -9.97
CA GLN A 74 -16.43 -2.76 -9.61
C GLN A 74 -16.22 -2.25 -8.19
N PRO A 75 -16.45 -0.95 -7.93
CA PRO A 75 -16.33 -0.40 -6.58
C PRO A 75 -17.52 -0.80 -5.73
N CYS A 76 -17.28 -0.93 -4.43
CA CYS A 76 -18.34 -1.08 -3.43
C CYS A 76 -17.97 -0.33 -2.16
N HIS A 77 -18.98 -0.03 -1.33
CA HIS A 77 -18.77 0.56 -0.02
C HIS A 77 -18.41 -0.51 1.02
N SER A 78 -17.82 -0.10 2.14
CA SER A 78 -17.43 -1.01 3.21
C SER A 78 -18.62 -1.77 3.82
N ASP A 79 -19.79 -1.14 3.87
CA ASP A 79 -21.02 -1.76 4.40
C ASP A 79 -21.58 -2.86 3.48
N GLU A 80 -21.20 -2.86 2.22
CA GLU A 80 -21.58 -3.89 1.24
C GLU A 80 -20.66 -5.11 1.29
N PHE A 81 -19.55 -5.02 2.01
CA PHE A 81 -18.56 -6.08 2.10
C PHE A 81 -18.45 -6.56 3.55
N PRO A 82 -18.95 -7.78 3.88
CA PRO A 82 -18.92 -8.29 5.25
C PRO A 82 -17.50 -8.36 5.81
N SER A 83 -17.30 -7.74 6.97
CA SER A 83 -16.05 -7.81 7.71
C SER A 83 -16.35 -7.96 9.20
N LYS A 84 -15.54 -8.78 9.90
CA LYS A 84 -15.67 -8.97 11.35
C LYS A 84 -15.22 -7.74 12.14
N VAL A 85 -14.44 -6.87 11.53
CA VAL A 85 -13.92 -5.65 12.15
C VAL A 85 -14.22 -4.45 11.27
N GLU A 86 -14.52 -3.33 11.91
CA GLU A 86 -14.65 -2.05 11.23
C GLU A 86 -13.24 -1.53 10.88
N ARG A 87 -13.01 -1.24 9.60
CA ARG A 87 -11.73 -0.71 9.12
C ARG A 87 -11.83 0.78 8.87
N PRO A 88 -10.75 1.54 9.13
CA PRO A 88 -10.77 2.98 8.89
C PRO A 88 -10.91 3.28 7.40
N HIS A 89 -11.58 4.40 7.11
CA HIS A 89 -11.70 4.88 5.72
C HIS A 89 -10.41 5.47 5.18
N PHE A 90 -9.56 6.00 6.06
CA PHE A 90 -8.30 6.63 5.69
C PHE A 90 -7.20 6.15 6.63
N SER A 91 -6.22 5.45 6.10
CA SER A 91 -5.11 4.90 6.87
C SER A 91 -3.79 5.23 6.16
N VAL A 92 -3.20 6.36 6.54
CA VAL A 92 -1.98 6.88 5.93
C VAL A 92 -1.01 7.28 7.05
N LEU A 93 0.24 6.91 6.90
CA LEU A 93 1.30 7.22 7.87
C LEU A 93 1.96 8.55 7.54
N ASP A 94 2.29 9.31 8.57
CA ASP A 94 3.20 10.44 8.45
C ASP A 94 4.64 9.93 8.44
N LYS A 95 5.34 10.18 7.35
CA LYS A 95 6.70 9.69 7.09
C LYS A 95 7.76 10.79 7.22
N THR A 96 7.39 11.93 7.74
CA THR A 96 8.31 13.08 7.88
C THR A 96 9.54 12.70 8.67
N LYS A 97 9.38 12.04 9.82
CA LYS A 97 10.49 11.66 10.68
C LYS A 97 11.52 10.80 9.98
N VAL A 98 11.11 9.77 9.26
CA VAL A 98 12.03 8.87 8.57
C VAL A 98 12.75 9.57 7.43
N LYS A 99 12.06 10.45 6.70
CA LYS A 99 12.64 11.23 5.61
C LYS A 99 13.72 12.19 6.11
N GLU A 100 13.42 12.95 7.16
CA GLU A 100 14.33 13.94 7.70
C GLU A 100 15.52 13.31 8.43
N THR A 101 15.27 12.26 9.22
CA THR A 101 16.32 11.60 9.99
C THR A 101 17.36 10.93 9.10
N PHE A 102 16.94 10.26 8.04
CA PHE A 102 17.82 9.49 7.15
C PHE A 102 18.09 10.19 5.81
N GLY A 103 17.51 11.35 5.57
CA GLY A 103 17.73 12.12 4.33
C GLY A 103 17.30 11.37 3.08
N ILE A 104 16.19 10.65 3.15
CA ILE A 104 15.72 9.79 2.06
C ILE A 104 14.55 10.39 1.29
N THR A 105 14.42 9.95 0.05
CA THR A 105 13.25 10.15 -0.79
C THR A 105 12.54 8.82 -0.94
N ILE A 106 11.24 8.80 -0.73
CA ILE A 106 10.44 7.57 -0.79
C ILE A 106 9.73 7.52 -2.15
N PRO A 107 9.82 6.41 -2.90
CA PRO A 107 9.12 6.26 -4.18
C PRO A 107 7.61 6.04 -3.98
N TYR A 108 6.87 6.38 -5.02
CA TYR A 108 5.44 6.06 -5.13
C TYR A 108 5.21 4.58 -5.32
#